data_e887c4331b7d8c21b678155e7a331e0e
#
_entry.id   e887c4331b7d8c21b678155e7a331e0e
#
_cell.length_a   1.000
_cell.length_b   1.000
_cell.length_c   1.000
_cell.angle_alpha   90.00
_cell.angle_beta   90.00
_cell.angle_gamma   90.00
#
_symmetry.space_group_name_H-M   'P 1'
#
loop_
_entity.id
_entity.type
_entity.pdbx_description
1 polymer ?
#
loop_
_entity_poly.entity_id
_entity_poly.type
_entity_poly.pdbx_seq_one_letter_code
_entity_poly.pdbx_strand_id
1 'polypeptide(L)'
;MQTDNLNKYILVSLVIHAFFLMSLSITNNQKDISQIGEQGMQIQMVLIRDQQDDVQDEESINSSEKKMIKSEEKEEQAIVDNRLQGDRTNKIYQSYYGVVRSMLDSNKKYPLLSLQRRQEGTPIVEFTILQNGDVINIDITSSGFRLLDREAQKIVLKSAPFPPIPKSLGKKRIDLRVPINFSLQR
;
A
#
# COMPACT_ATOMS: atom_id res chain seq x y z
N MET A 1 -27.92 54.19 -18.08
CA MET A 1 -26.77 54.10 -17.17
C MET A 1 -26.87 52.97 -16.11
N GLN A 2 -27.90 52.09 -16.18
CA GLN A 2 -28.12 51.00 -15.20
C GLN A 2 -27.84 49.59 -15.77
N THR A 3 -27.74 49.45 -17.08
CA THR A 3 -27.54 48.14 -17.76
C THR A 3 -26.06 47.69 -17.76
N ASP A 4 -25.13 48.62 -17.68
CA ASP A 4 -23.68 48.28 -17.72
C ASP A 4 -23.20 47.59 -16.46
N ASN A 5 -23.81 47.86 -15.31
CA ASN A 5 -23.47 47.22 -14.06
C ASN A 5 -24.03 45.78 -13.96
N LEU A 6 -25.24 45.56 -14.51
CA LEU A 6 -25.86 44.24 -14.53
C LEU A 6 -25.00 43.23 -15.34
N ASN A 7 -24.52 43.66 -16.51
CA ASN A 7 -23.66 42.81 -17.34
C ASN A 7 -22.31 42.46 -16.67
N LYS A 8 -21.75 43.37 -15.89
CA LYS A 8 -20.54 43.10 -15.12
C LYS A 8 -20.76 42.05 -14.03
N TYR A 9 -21.87 42.10 -13.30
CA TYR A 9 -22.18 41.11 -12.28
C TYR A 9 -22.50 39.75 -12.89
N ILE A 10 -23.14 39.70 -14.05
CA ILE A 10 -23.39 38.44 -14.77
C ILE A 10 -22.03 37.79 -15.21
N LEU A 11 -21.10 38.60 -15.76
CA LEU A 11 -19.80 38.13 -16.16
C LEU A 11 -18.97 37.62 -14.97
N VAL A 12 -18.97 38.33 -13.85
CA VAL A 12 -18.27 37.91 -12.62
C VAL A 12 -18.85 36.60 -12.07
N SER A 13 -20.21 36.49 -12.05
CA SER A 13 -20.87 35.28 -11.64
C SER A 13 -20.51 34.07 -12.52
N LEU A 14 -20.45 34.26 -13.83
CA LEU A 14 -20.10 33.20 -14.80
C LEU A 14 -18.65 32.72 -14.63
N VAL A 15 -17.73 33.65 -14.38
CA VAL A 15 -16.30 33.31 -14.09
C VAL A 15 -16.18 32.51 -12.81
N ILE A 16 -16.92 32.89 -11.75
CA ILE A 16 -16.88 32.15 -10.47
C ILE A 16 -17.45 30.74 -10.64
N HIS A 17 -18.54 30.58 -11.38
CA HIS A 17 -19.13 29.26 -11.66
C HIS A 17 -18.21 28.41 -12.53
N ALA A 18 -17.55 28.97 -13.54
CA ALA A 18 -16.57 28.28 -14.36
C ALA A 18 -15.37 27.80 -13.54
N PHE A 19 -14.88 28.63 -12.60
CA PHE A 19 -13.79 28.27 -11.69
C PHE A 19 -14.21 27.16 -10.71
N PHE A 20 -15.45 27.19 -10.23
CA PHE A 20 -16.00 26.15 -9.36
C PHE A 20 -16.13 24.81 -10.08
N LEU A 21 -16.63 24.81 -11.33
CA LEU A 21 -16.72 23.60 -12.15
C LEU A 21 -15.33 23.04 -12.50
N MET A 22 -14.35 23.90 -12.76
CA MET A 22 -12.97 23.47 -13.01
C MET A 22 -12.33 22.88 -11.75
N SER A 23 -12.63 23.43 -10.57
CA SER A 23 -12.17 22.86 -9.29
C SER A 23 -12.76 21.47 -9.01
N LEU A 24 -14.03 21.24 -9.34
CA LEU A 24 -14.65 19.92 -9.21
C LEU A 24 -14.03 18.87 -10.16
N SER A 25 -13.61 19.27 -11.36
CA SER A 25 -12.95 18.37 -12.31
C SER A 25 -11.58 17.87 -11.84
N ILE A 26 -10.88 18.66 -11.02
CA ILE A 26 -9.55 18.29 -10.51
C ILE A 26 -9.64 17.27 -9.38
N THR A 27 -10.76 17.25 -8.63
CA THR A 27 -10.94 16.31 -7.51
C THR A 27 -11.37 14.90 -7.93
N ASN A 28 -11.74 14.69 -9.20
CA ASN A 28 -12.19 13.38 -9.71
C ASN A 28 -11.09 12.47 -10.24
N ASN A 29 -9.80 12.80 -10.02
CA ASN A 29 -8.70 11.89 -10.33
C ASN A 29 -8.25 11.10 -9.09
N GLN A 30 -9.19 10.63 -8.30
CA GLN A 30 -8.94 9.53 -7.37
C GLN A 30 -8.94 8.23 -8.17
N LYS A 31 -7.76 7.68 -8.41
CA LYS A 31 -7.60 6.31 -8.87
C LYS A 31 -8.29 5.40 -7.86
N ASP A 32 -9.33 4.72 -8.32
CA ASP A 32 -9.99 3.63 -7.62
C ASP A 32 -8.96 2.60 -7.16
N ILE A 33 -8.60 2.64 -5.88
CA ILE A 33 -7.95 1.55 -5.17
C ILE A 33 -9.03 0.89 -4.30
N SER A 34 -10.02 0.34 -4.96
CA SER A 34 -10.99 -0.54 -4.33
C SER A 34 -11.13 -1.76 -5.21
N GLN A 35 -10.55 -2.82 -4.76
CA GLN A 35 -10.87 -4.24 -4.92
C GLN A 35 -9.58 -5.08 -4.98
N ILE A 36 -8.95 -5.26 -3.83
CA ILE A 36 -8.15 -6.45 -3.58
C ILE A 36 -8.95 -7.26 -2.56
N GLY A 37 -9.94 -7.96 -3.09
CA GLY A 37 -10.68 -9.00 -2.43
C GLY A 37 -11.03 -10.05 -3.47
N GLU A 38 -10.50 -11.25 -3.31
CA GLU A 38 -10.95 -12.48 -3.95
C GLU A 38 -11.01 -12.53 -5.49
N GLN A 39 -9.84 -12.50 -6.16
CA GLN A 39 -9.66 -13.31 -7.38
C GLN A 39 -8.17 -13.38 -7.71
N GLY A 40 -7.70 -14.60 -8.00
CA GLY A 40 -6.32 -14.92 -8.25
C GLY A 40 -5.65 -14.02 -9.29
N MET A 41 -4.42 -13.67 -8.98
CA MET A 41 -3.53 -12.88 -9.81
C MET A 41 -3.31 -13.58 -11.15
N GLN A 42 -4.01 -13.15 -12.20
CA GLN A 42 -3.64 -13.50 -13.57
C GLN A 42 -2.43 -12.68 -13.98
N ILE A 43 -1.27 -13.30 -13.91
CA ILE A 43 -0.04 -12.75 -14.47
C ILE A 43 -0.11 -12.97 -15.97
N GLN A 44 -0.44 -11.93 -16.74
CA GLN A 44 -0.18 -11.92 -18.18
C GLN A 44 1.32 -11.76 -18.39
N MET A 45 1.99 -12.87 -18.70
CA MET A 45 3.35 -12.85 -19.22
C MET A 45 3.30 -12.34 -20.66
N VAL A 46 3.71 -11.11 -20.90
CA VAL A 46 4.05 -10.61 -22.22
C VAL A 46 5.42 -11.19 -22.58
N LEU A 47 5.41 -12.22 -23.43
CA LEU A 47 6.62 -12.71 -24.08
C LEU A 47 7.08 -11.65 -25.09
N ILE A 48 8.11 -10.90 -24.75
CA ILE A 48 8.88 -10.12 -25.73
C ILE A 48 9.73 -11.12 -26.49
N ARG A 49 9.27 -11.42 -27.69
CA ARG A 49 10.00 -12.23 -28.68
C ARG A 49 11.01 -11.30 -29.34
N ASP A 50 12.25 -11.42 -28.96
CA ASP A 50 13.34 -10.82 -29.71
C ASP A 50 13.63 -11.69 -30.93
N GLN A 51 13.44 -11.12 -32.12
CA GLN A 51 13.82 -11.72 -33.40
C GLN A 51 15.30 -11.44 -33.60
N GLN A 52 16.06 -12.51 -33.82
CA GLN A 52 17.31 -12.42 -34.53
C GLN A 52 17.45 -13.60 -35.49
N ASP A 53 17.65 -13.21 -36.73
CA ASP A 53 17.65 -14.02 -37.94
C ASP A 53 18.87 -14.94 -38.08
N ASP A 54 18.59 -16.06 -38.78
CA ASP A 54 19.43 -16.86 -39.70
C ASP A 54 20.86 -17.27 -39.32
N VAL A 55 21.10 -18.59 -39.35
CA VAL A 55 21.86 -19.33 -40.37
C VAL A 55 21.74 -20.84 -40.13
N GLN A 56 21.51 -21.57 -41.24
CA GLN A 56 21.45 -23.02 -41.40
C GLN A 56 22.70 -23.74 -40.90
N ASP A 57 22.51 -24.95 -40.32
CA ASP A 57 23.10 -26.19 -40.86
C ASP A 57 22.54 -27.43 -40.17
N GLU A 58 22.24 -28.43 -40.98
CA GLU A 58 21.71 -29.74 -40.63
C GLU A 58 22.75 -30.62 -39.94
N GLU A 59 22.28 -31.48 -39.07
CA GLU A 59 22.78 -32.75 -38.51
C GLU A 59 22.97 -32.77 -37.00
N SER A 60 21.91 -33.28 -36.31
CA SER A 60 22.04 -34.31 -35.28
C SER A 60 20.75 -34.43 -34.40
N ILE A 61 19.83 -35.25 -34.92
CA ILE A 61 18.53 -35.56 -34.29
C ILE A 61 18.66 -36.68 -33.25
N ASN A 62 19.56 -36.61 -32.30
CA ASN A 62 19.54 -37.59 -31.20
C ASN A 62 20.17 -37.13 -29.87
N SER A 63 20.57 -35.87 -29.78
CA SER A 63 21.10 -35.32 -28.50
C SER A 63 20.22 -34.23 -27.89
N SER A 64 19.22 -33.72 -28.63
CA SER A 64 18.36 -32.61 -28.25
C SER A 64 17.23 -32.99 -27.27
N GLU A 65 16.64 -34.20 -27.46
CA GLU A 65 15.50 -34.59 -26.58
C GLU A 65 15.90 -34.79 -25.12
N LYS A 66 17.06 -35.36 -24.86
CA LYS A 66 17.54 -35.59 -23.49
C LYS A 66 17.98 -34.28 -22.77
N LYS A 67 18.34 -33.25 -23.56
CA LYS A 67 18.72 -31.93 -23.04
C LYS A 67 17.51 -31.03 -22.83
N MET A 68 16.45 -31.18 -23.64
CA MET A 68 15.17 -30.46 -23.44
C MET A 68 14.41 -30.95 -22.19
N ILE A 69 14.29 -32.26 -22.01
CA ILE A 69 13.62 -32.82 -20.82
C ILE A 69 14.31 -32.39 -19.53
N LYS A 70 15.65 -32.32 -19.52
CA LYS A 70 16.41 -31.89 -18.35
C LYS A 70 16.36 -30.37 -18.10
N SER A 71 16.10 -29.56 -19.12
CA SER A 71 15.91 -28.13 -18.98
C SER A 71 14.51 -27.77 -18.50
N GLU A 72 13.47 -28.47 -18.96
CA GLU A 72 12.08 -28.29 -18.51
C GLU A 72 11.91 -28.70 -17.03
N GLU A 73 12.50 -29.84 -16.62
CA GLU A 73 12.46 -30.31 -15.23
C GLU A 73 13.19 -29.34 -14.27
N LYS A 74 14.24 -28.66 -14.73
CA LYS A 74 14.97 -27.65 -13.95
C LYS A 74 14.25 -26.31 -13.88
N GLU A 75 13.53 -25.91 -14.92
CA GLU A 75 12.69 -24.73 -14.92
C GLU A 75 11.44 -24.92 -14.03
N GLU A 76 10.80 -26.08 -14.10
CA GLU A 76 9.63 -26.39 -13.28
C GLU A 76 9.99 -26.46 -11.79
N GLN A 77 11.13 -27.04 -11.43
CA GLN A 77 11.65 -27.03 -10.06
C GLN A 77 12.00 -25.62 -9.58
N ALA A 78 12.56 -24.76 -10.43
CA ALA A 78 12.86 -23.38 -10.07
C ALA A 78 11.58 -22.53 -9.85
N ILE A 79 10.53 -22.78 -10.61
CA ILE A 79 9.23 -22.12 -10.47
C ILE A 79 8.54 -22.53 -9.15
N VAL A 80 8.58 -23.83 -8.82
CA VAL A 80 8.00 -24.37 -7.57
C VAL A 80 8.76 -23.84 -6.36
N ASP A 81 10.07 -23.82 -6.41
CA ASP A 81 10.91 -23.32 -5.30
C ASP A 81 10.71 -21.82 -5.07
N ASN A 82 10.55 -21.06 -6.15
CA ASN A 82 10.27 -19.61 -6.06
C ASN A 82 8.87 -19.30 -5.49
N ARG A 83 7.86 -20.10 -5.80
CA ARG A 83 6.51 -20.00 -5.20
C ARG A 83 6.53 -20.32 -3.71
N LEU A 84 7.18 -21.41 -3.31
CA LEU A 84 7.31 -21.81 -1.92
C LEU A 84 8.09 -20.77 -1.10
N GLN A 85 9.10 -20.14 -1.68
CA GLN A 85 9.85 -19.06 -1.06
C GLN A 85 9.00 -17.79 -0.90
N GLY A 86 8.21 -17.43 -1.91
CA GLY A 86 7.26 -16.32 -1.86
C GLY A 86 6.22 -16.49 -0.74
N ASP A 87 5.64 -17.66 -0.61
CA ASP A 87 4.66 -17.98 0.42
C ASP A 87 5.24 -17.92 1.83
N ARG A 88 6.45 -18.46 2.03
CA ARG A 88 7.16 -18.38 3.31
C ARG A 88 7.47 -16.93 3.70
N THR A 89 7.97 -16.14 2.77
CA THR A 89 8.29 -14.72 3.00
C THR A 89 7.04 -13.93 3.35
N ASN A 90 5.93 -14.18 2.66
CA ASN A 90 4.66 -13.54 2.94
C ASN A 90 4.13 -13.92 4.34
N LYS A 91 4.19 -15.19 4.71
CA LYS A 91 3.80 -15.67 6.05
C LYS A 91 4.63 -15.03 7.16
N ILE A 92 5.93 -14.89 6.98
CA ILE A 92 6.82 -14.24 7.95
C ILE A 92 6.48 -12.74 8.06
N TYR A 93 6.23 -12.07 6.92
CA TYR A 93 5.81 -10.68 6.91
C TYR A 93 4.48 -10.47 7.65
N GLN A 94 3.47 -11.31 7.40
CA GLN A 94 2.19 -11.24 8.07
C GLN A 94 2.32 -11.50 9.59
N SER A 95 3.16 -12.46 9.98
CA SER A 95 3.45 -12.73 11.39
C SER A 95 4.11 -11.51 12.06
N TYR A 96 5.10 -10.91 11.43
CA TYR A 96 5.77 -9.70 11.95
C TYR A 96 4.81 -8.52 12.05
N TYR A 97 3.99 -8.30 11.02
CA TYR A 97 2.94 -7.28 11.04
C TYR A 97 1.94 -7.49 12.19
N GLY A 98 1.55 -8.74 12.46
CA GLY A 98 0.71 -9.11 13.58
C GLY A 98 1.29 -8.72 14.93
N VAL A 99 2.60 -8.95 15.13
CA VAL A 99 3.32 -8.54 16.36
C VAL A 99 3.33 -7.02 16.51
N VAL A 100 3.68 -6.29 15.45
CA VAL A 100 3.65 -4.81 15.44
C VAL A 100 2.27 -4.29 15.80
N ARG A 101 1.23 -4.83 15.18
CA ARG A 101 -0.15 -4.45 15.45
C ARG A 101 -0.56 -4.72 16.89
N SER A 102 -0.22 -5.88 17.44
CA SER A 102 -0.48 -6.22 18.85
C SER A 102 0.16 -5.22 19.82
N MET A 103 1.39 -4.79 19.54
CA MET A 103 2.07 -3.77 20.36
C MET A 103 1.38 -2.41 20.29
N LEU A 104 0.92 -2.01 19.11
CA LEU A 104 0.14 -0.78 18.94
C LEU A 104 -1.19 -0.84 19.71
N ASP A 105 -1.91 -1.97 19.59
CA ASP A 105 -3.19 -2.18 20.26
C ASP A 105 -3.02 -2.21 21.81
N SER A 106 -1.92 -2.77 22.32
CA SER A 106 -1.60 -2.79 23.76
C SER A 106 -1.33 -1.38 24.32
N ASN A 107 -0.80 -0.47 23.52
CA ASN A 107 -0.54 0.92 23.89
C ASN A 107 -1.68 1.87 23.57
N LYS A 108 -2.76 1.36 22.99
CA LYS A 108 -3.92 2.16 22.60
C LYS A 108 -4.66 2.69 23.81
N LYS A 109 -4.81 4.02 23.86
CA LYS A 109 -5.63 4.72 24.87
C LYS A 109 -6.60 5.64 24.18
N TYR A 110 -7.85 5.64 24.64
CA TYR A 110 -8.84 6.58 24.12
C TYR A 110 -8.68 7.92 24.84
N PRO A 111 -8.54 9.05 24.13
CA PRO A 111 -8.44 10.36 24.78
C PRO A 111 -9.72 10.69 25.55
N LEU A 112 -9.61 11.07 26.82
CA LEU A 112 -10.76 11.38 27.67
C LEU A 112 -11.68 12.46 27.07
N LEU A 113 -11.10 13.51 26.49
CA LEU A 113 -11.89 14.56 25.83
C LEU A 113 -12.63 14.05 24.60
N SER A 114 -12.06 13.11 23.86
CA SER A 114 -12.74 12.48 22.72
C SER A 114 -13.87 11.57 23.19
N LEU A 115 -13.67 10.85 24.31
CA LEU A 115 -14.74 10.07 24.97
C LEU A 115 -15.92 10.97 25.38
N GLN A 116 -15.65 12.06 26.07
CA GLN A 116 -16.68 13.02 26.52
C GLN A 116 -17.45 13.63 25.36
N ARG A 117 -16.76 13.87 24.23
CA ARG A 117 -17.33 14.44 23.01
C ARG A 117 -17.92 13.39 22.06
N ARG A 118 -17.87 12.11 22.43
CA ARG A 118 -18.31 10.98 21.59
C ARG A 118 -17.70 11.00 20.19
N GLN A 119 -16.42 11.36 20.08
CA GLN A 119 -15.70 11.42 18.82
C GLN A 119 -15.18 10.02 18.48
N GLU A 120 -15.61 9.43 17.38
CA GLU A 120 -15.15 8.15 16.83
C GLU A 120 -14.42 8.39 15.52
N GLY A 121 -13.43 7.55 15.20
CA GLY A 121 -12.69 7.69 13.95
C GLY A 121 -11.54 6.70 13.83
N THR A 122 -10.98 6.62 12.62
CA THR A 122 -9.89 5.70 12.31
C THR A 122 -8.74 6.45 11.63
N PRO A 123 -7.88 7.15 12.40
CA PRO A 123 -6.66 7.70 11.84
C PRO A 123 -5.79 6.58 11.28
N ILE A 124 -5.16 6.85 10.14
CA ILE A 124 -4.21 5.91 9.54
C ILE A 124 -2.81 6.46 9.81
N VAL A 125 -1.98 5.64 10.47
CA VAL A 125 -0.58 5.99 10.74
C VAL A 125 0.32 5.29 9.74
N GLU A 126 1.14 6.06 9.05
CA GLU A 126 2.18 5.58 8.16
C GLU A 126 3.53 5.81 8.82
N PHE A 127 4.37 4.79 8.88
CA PHE A 127 5.71 4.89 9.49
C PHE A 127 6.63 3.81 8.96
N THR A 128 7.94 4.10 9.06
CA THR A 128 8.99 3.17 8.65
C THR A 128 9.65 2.55 9.87
N ILE A 129 9.73 1.22 9.93
CA ILE A 129 10.52 0.48 10.92
C ILE A 129 11.88 0.14 10.31
N LEU A 130 12.95 0.46 11.02
CA LEU A 130 14.32 0.10 10.68
C LEU A 130 14.65 -1.32 11.14
N GLN A 131 15.76 -1.87 10.65
CA GLN A 131 16.18 -3.25 10.94
C GLN A 131 16.31 -3.56 12.45
N ASN A 132 16.71 -2.56 13.24
CA ASN A 132 16.85 -2.65 14.70
C ASN A 132 15.54 -2.45 15.48
N GLY A 133 14.44 -2.14 14.80
CA GLY A 133 13.13 -1.86 15.41
C GLY A 133 12.83 -0.38 15.67
N ASP A 134 13.75 0.53 15.39
CA ASP A 134 13.51 1.96 15.51
C ASP A 134 12.50 2.44 14.48
N VAL A 135 11.79 3.52 14.81
CA VAL A 135 10.75 4.10 13.96
C VAL A 135 11.17 5.47 13.45
N ILE A 136 10.97 5.69 12.17
CA ILE A 136 11.18 6.97 11.48
C ILE A 136 9.99 7.31 10.57
N ASN A 137 9.90 8.56 10.10
CA ASN A 137 8.92 9.01 9.11
C ASN A 137 7.48 8.70 9.52
N ILE A 138 7.04 9.25 10.67
CA ILE A 138 5.66 9.04 11.13
C ILE A 138 4.77 10.10 10.52
N ASP A 139 3.83 9.67 9.65
CA ASP A 139 2.80 10.50 9.03
C ASP A 139 1.40 10.03 9.43
N ILE A 140 0.44 10.94 9.44
CA ILE A 140 -0.94 10.67 9.86
C ILE A 140 -1.91 11.13 8.78
N THR A 141 -2.70 10.18 8.26
CA THR A 141 -3.93 10.52 7.55
C THR A 141 -5.03 10.72 8.59
N SER A 142 -5.58 11.93 8.64
CA SER A 142 -6.51 12.38 9.69
C SER A 142 -7.81 11.58 9.70
N SER A 143 -8.31 11.31 10.90
CA SER A 143 -9.64 10.75 11.17
C SER A 143 -10.76 11.81 11.16
N GLY A 144 -10.43 13.10 10.97
CA GLY A 144 -11.32 14.22 11.19
C GLY A 144 -11.29 14.79 12.61
N PHE A 145 -10.65 14.08 13.56
CA PHE A 145 -10.57 14.51 14.96
C PHE A 145 -9.12 14.60 15.43
N ARG A 146 -8.62 15.80 15.54
CA ARG A 146 -7.22 16.10 15.90
C ARG A 146 -6.73 15.43 17.19
N LEU A 147 -7.64 15.17 18.15
CA LEU A 147 -7.28 14.48 19.40
C LEU A 147 -7.00 12.99 19.16
N LEU A 148 -7.79 12.33 18.31
CA LEU A 148 -7.59 10.93 17.92
C LEU A 148 -6.31 10.79 17.09
N ASP A 149 -6.09 11.71 16.15
CA ASP A 149 -4.90 11.72 15.30
C ASP A 149 -3.61 11.85 16.12
N ARG A 150 -3.59 12.79 17.08
CA ARG A 150 -2.45 12.97 17.99
C ARG A 150 -2.21 11.76 18.88
N GLU A 151 -3.28 11.11 19.36
CA GLU A 151 -3.12 9.91 20.18
C GLU A 151 -2.60 8.74 19.33
N ALA A 152 -3.05 8.59 18.08
CA ALA A 152 -2.52 7.59 17.15
C ALA A 152 -1.00 7.74 16.95
N GLN A 153 -0.50 8.96 16.79
CA GLN A 153 0.94 9.23 16.73
C GLN A 153 1.66 8.82 18.01
N LYS A 154 1.10 9.15 19.18
CA LYS A 154 1.67 8.78 20.48
C LYS A 154 1.71 7.27 20.68
N ILE A 155 0.71 6.53 20.18
CA ILE A 155 0.67 5.07 20.26
C ILE A 155 1.89 4.50 19.55
N VAL A 156 2.22 4.94 18.33
CA VAL A 156 3.41 4.49 17.59
C VAL A 156 4.69 4.81 18.36
N LEU A 157 4.84 6.07 18.84
CA LEU A 157 6.02 6.50 19.60
C LEU A 157 6.21 5.71 20.91
N LYS A 158 5.10 5.35 21.59
CA LYS A 158 5.16 4.55 22.84
C LYS A 158 5.41 3.07 22.57
N SER A 159 5.06 2.59 21.40
CA SER A 159 5.28 1.19 21.02
C SER A 159 6.69 0.93 20.51
N ALA A 160 7.40 1.97 20.13
CA ALA A 160 8.80 1.87 19.71
C ALA A 160 9.74 1.68 20.94
N PRO A 161 10.85 0.91 20.80
CA PRO A 161 11.24 0.19 19.59
C PRO A 161 10.41 -1.08 19.38
N PHE A 162 10.14 -1.41 18.12
CA PHE A 162 9.52 -2.68 17.73
C PHE A 162 10.56 -3.81 17.72
N PRO A 163 10.13 -5.09 17.67
CA PRO A 163 11.05 -6.18 17.43
C PRO A 163 11.85 -5.98 16.16
N PRO A 164 13.13 -6.41 16.12
CA PRO A 164 13.95 -6.27 14.93
C PRO A 164 13.32 -7.03 13.74
N ILE A 165 13.49 -6.48 12.54
CA ILE A 165 12.99 -7.10 11.31
C ILE A 165 13.62 -8.48 11.15
N PRO A 166 12.83 -9.56 10.96
CA PRO A 166 13.37 -10.90 10.75
C PRO A 166 14.31 -10.94 9.55
N LYS A 167 15.51 -11.52 9.75
CA LYS A 167 16.54 -11.64 8.70
C LYS A 167 16.03 -12.38 7.46
N SER A 168 15.11 -13.32 7.64
CA SER A 168 14.46 -14.07 6.58
C SER A 168 13.64 -13.22 5.60
N LEU A 169 13.25 -11.99 5.98
CA LEU A 169 12.61 -11.05 5.07
C LEU A 169 13.60 -10.33 4.13
N GLY A 170 14.89 -10.36 4.41
CA GLY A 170 15.92 -9.71 3.59
C GLY A 170 15.78 -8.18 3.50
N LYS A 171 14.95 -7.56 4.36
CA LYS A 171 14.66 -6.13 4.34
C LYS A 171 15.40 -5.39 5.42
N LYS A 172 15.97 -4.23 5.09
CA LYS A 172 16.61 -3.32 6.05
C LYS A 172 15.63 -2.33 6.68
N ARG A 173 14.48 -2.12 6.05
CA ARG A 173 13.38 -1.28 6.50
C ARG A 173 12.05 -1.81 5.98
N ILE A 174 10.99 -1.52 6.71
CA ILE A 174 9.61 -1.86 6.32
C ILE A 174 8.75 -0.62 6.52
N ASP A 175 8.05 -0.20 5.47
CA ASP A 175 7.06 0.86 5.53
C ASP A 175 5.71 0.22 5.85
N LEU A 176 5.04 0.72 6.88
CA LEU A 176 3.76 0.21 7.34
C LEU A 176 2.69 1.30 7.30
N ARG A 177 1.49 0.90 6.97
CA ARG A 177 0.29 1.72 7.02
C ARG A 177 -0.74 1.01 7.90
N VAL A 178 -0.99 1.57 9.08
CA VAL A 178 -1.80 0.91 10.12
C VAL A 178 -3.00 1.79 10.49
N PRO A 179 -4.24 1.34 10.25
CA PRO A 179 -5.43 2.01 10.75
C PRO A 179 -5.59 1.73 12.25
N ILE A 180 -5.77 2.80 13.04
CA ILE A 180 -6.03 2.73 14.50
C ILE A 180 -7.48 3.11 14.74
N ASN A 181 -8.32 2.12 14.95
CA ASN A 181 -9.76 2.34 15.13
C ASN A 181 -10.07 2.81 16.56
N PHE A 182 -10.70 3.99 16.69
CA PHE A 182 -11.30 4.51 17.93
C PHE A 182 -12.81 4.44 17.79
N SER A 183 -13.42 3.44 18.41
CA SER A 183 -14.88 3.26 18.48
C SER A 183 -15.33 3.19 19.95
N LEU A 184 -16.53 3.69 20.22
CA LEU A 184 -17.16 3.61 21.53
C LEU A 184 -17.94 2.29 21.60
N GLN A 185 -17.67 1.51 22.65
CA GLN A 185 -18.52 0.35 22.95
C GLN A 185 -19.88 0.87 23.37
N ARG A 186 -20.91 0.43 22.68
CA ARG A 186 -22.31 0.70 23.00
C ARG A 186 -22.85 -0.36 23.95
#